data_036db85add809c880752998d8a47e1ba
#
_entry.id   036db85add809c880752998d8a47e1ba
#
_cell.length_a   1.000
_cell.length_b   1.000
_cell.length_c   1.000
_cell.angle_alpha   90.00
_cell.angle_beta   90.00
_cell.angle_gamma   90.00
#
_symmetry.space_group_name_H-M   'P 1'
#
loop_
_entity.id
_entity.type
_entity.pdbx_description
1 polymer ?
#
loop_
_entity_poly.entity_id
_entity_poly.type
_entity_poly.pdbx_seq_one_letter_code
_entity_poly.pdbx_strand_id
1 'polypeptide(L)'
;MPRFLSAVLLCLTTMAAQAGDAQIAVAANFSAPAKRIAEAFEHASGHKATLVTGATGKFHAQIVNGAPFDVLLAADDDTPAKLEREGHATGPRFTYAIGRLVLWSATPGLVDGDGAVLKRGSFRHIAVANPRLAPYGQAAMETLAALGLAERLRPRFVLGENIAQTHQFVASGNAELGFVALAQVAKDGRIGEGSGWIVPAQLHQPIRQDAVLLARGRDN
;
A
#
# COMPACT_ATOMS: atom_id res chain seq x y z
N MET A 1 65.35 -6.07 -44.76
CA MET A 1 64.88 -5.63 -43.42
C MET A 1 63.34 -5.47 -43.46
N PRO A 2 62.51 -6.38 -42.99
CA PRO A 2 61.05 -6.21 -42.93
C PRO A 2 60.67 -5.52 -41.63
N ARG A 3 59.85 -4.46 -41.71
CA ARG A 3 59.26 -3.74 -40.58
C ARG A 3 58.02 -4.51 -40.14
N PHE A 4 58.06 -5.08 -38.90
CA PHE A 4 56.89 -5.61 -38.22
C PHE A 4 56.02 -4.47 -37.69
N LEU A 5 54.84 -4.29 -38.27
CA LEU A 5 53.79 -3.43 -37.74
C LEU A 5 52.98 -4.26 -36.74
N SER A 6 53.23 -4.06 -35.44
CA SER A 6 52.39 -4.65 -34.39
C SER A 6 51.10 -3.84 -34.25
N ALA A 7 49.99 -4.38 -34.76
CA ALA A 7 48.67 -3.86 -34.52
C ALA A 7 48.20 -4.28 -33.09
N VAL A 8 48.20 -3.36 -32.17
CA VAL A 8 47.57 -3.56 -30.83
C VAL A 8 46.06 -3.44 -31.00
N LEU A 9 45.36 -4.58 -30.98
CA LEU A 9 43.90 -4.64 -30.97
C LEU A 9 43.39 -4.32 -29.57
N LEU A 10 42.93 -3.10 -29.36
CA LEU A 10 42.33 -2.64 -28.12
C LEU A 10 40.91 -3.23 -28.04
N CYS A 11 40.74 -4.36 -27.34
CA CYS A 11 39.40 -4.92 -27.01
C CYS A 11 38.73 -4.01 -25.99
N LEU A 12 37.88 -3.10 -26.44
CA LEU A 12 36.88 -2.43 -25.60
C LEU A 12 35.84 -3.46 -25.18
N THR A 13 35.99 -4.07 -24.00
CA THR A 13 34.93 -4.81 -23.33
C THR A 13 33.89 -3.81 -22.88
N THR A 14 32.84 -3.63 -23.67
CA THR A 14 31.61 -2.99 -23.22
C THR A 14 31.03 -3.87 -22.13
N MET A 15 31.19 -3.48 -20.87
CA MET A 15 30.36 -4.03 -19.77
C MET A 15 28.92 -3.61 -20.07
N ALA A 16 28.14 -4.52 -20.67
CA ALA A 16 26.72 -4.35 -20.75
C ALA A 16 26.22 -4.28 -19.30
N ALA A 17 25.73 -3.13 -18.88
CA ALA A 17 25.04 -3.01 -17.61
C ALA A 17 23.86 -3.97 -17.66
N GLN A 18 23.91 -5.03 -16.86
CA GLN A 18 22.85 -6.01 -16.81
C GLN A 18 21.69 -5.35 -16.08
N ALA A 19 20.55 -5.24 -16.76
CA ALA A 19 19.33 -4.72 -16.13
C ALA A 19 18.98 -5.62 -14.96
N GLY A 20 18.97 -5.07 -13.76
CA GLY A 20 18.55 -5.79 -12.55
C GLY A 20 17.04 -5.76 -12.41
N ASP A 21 16.46 -6.83 -11.89
CA ASP A 21 15.03 -6.92 -11.55
C ASP A 21 14.85 -6.90 -10.03
N ALA A 22 14.08 -5.95 -9.52
CA ALA A 22 13.72 -5.90 -8.11
C ALA A 22 12.25 -6.34 -7.90
N GLN A 23 12.01 -7.20 -6.91
CA GLN A 23 10.66 -7.58 -6.48
C GLN A 23 10.23 -6.74 -5.29
N ILE A 24 9.17 -5.96 -5.46
CA ILE A 24 8.69 -5.00 -4.48
C ILE A 24 7.33 -5.44 -3.95
N ALA A 25 7.26 -5.75 -2.65
CA ALA A 25 6.01 -5.96 -1.93
C ALA A 25 5.38 -4.60 -1.63
N VAL A 26 4.17 -4.36 -2.12
CA VAL A 26 3.49 -3.06 -2.02
C VAL A 26 2.16 -3.19 -1.31
N ALA A 27 1.96 -2.46 -0.22
CA ALA A 27 0.65 -2.38 0.42
C ALA A 27 -0.42 -1.86 -0.55
N ALA A 28 -1.58 -2.51 -0.56
CA ALA A 28 -2.60 -2.36 -1.58
C ALA A 28 -3.14 -0.92 -1.77
N ASN A 29 -3.10 -0.09 -0.72
CA ASN A 29 -3.47 1.32 -0.79
C ASN A 29 -2.53 2.15 -1.69
N PHE A 30 -1.28 1.72 -1.86
CA PHE A 30 -0.26 2.42 -2.62
C PHE A 30 -0.03 1.85 -4.02
N SER A 31 -0.78 0.84 -4.43
CA SER A 31 -0.57 0.12 -5.71
C SER A 31 -0.59 1.04 -6.94
N ALA A 32 -1.55 1.96 -7.04
CA ALA A 32 -1.65 2.86 -8.19
C ALA A 32 -0.51 3.89 -8.26
N PRO A 33 -0.11 4.58 -7.17
CA PRO A 33 1.10 5.40 -7.16
C PRO A 33 2.38 4.59 -7.44
N ALA A 34 2.54 3.41 -6.82
CA ALA A 34 3.71 2.55 -7.00
C ALA A 34 3.89 2.13 -8.47
N LYS A 35 2.79 1.80 -9.17
CA LYS A 35 2.85 1.46 -10.59
C LYS A 35 3.43 2.60 -11.43
N ARG A 36 2.96 3.82 -11.22
CA ARG A 36 3.49 5.00 -11.94
C ARG A 36 4.96 5.28 -11.61
N ILE A 37 5.36 5.07 -10.36
CA ILE A 37 6.77 5.22 -9.93
C ILE A 37 7.62 4.13 -10.58
N ALA A 38 7.17 2.88 -10.59
CA ALA A 38 7.87 1.78 -11.23
C ALA A 38 8.07 2.01 -12.74
N GLU A 39 7.03 2.44 -13.44
CA GLU A 39 7.10 2.79 -14.86
C GLU A 39 8.12 3.92 -15.14
N ALA A 40 8.11 4.98 -14.32
CA ALA A 40 9.07 6.08 -14.41
C ALA A 40 10.51 5.63 -14.10
N PHE A 41 10.67 4.78 -13.09
CA PHE A 41 11.97 4.20 -12.72
C PHE A 41 12.53 3.32 -13.85
N GLU A 42 11.72 2.43 -14.40
CA GLU A 42 12.10 1.55 -15.51
C GLU A 42 12.53 2.37 -16.75
N HIS A 43 11.76 3.41 -17.08
CA HIS A 43 12.10 4.31 -18.18
C HIS A 43 13.41 5.08 -17.95
N ALA A 44 13.68 5.51 -16.71
CA ALA A 44 14.86 6.32 -16.40
C ALA A 44 16.14 5.49 -16.23
N SER A 45 16.05 4.27 -15.71
CA SER A 45 17.18 3.45 -15.30
C SER A 45 17.44 2.24 -16.21
N GLY A 46 16.43 1.78 -16.95
CA GLY A 46 16.46 0.50 -17.66
C GLY A 46 16.33 -0.73 -16.76
N HIS A 47 16.21 -0.55 -15.43
CA HIS A 47 15.98 -1.63 -14.48
C HIS A 47 14.48 -1.85 -14.28
N LYS A 48 14.08 -3.09 -13.95
CA LYS A 48 12.68 -3.44 -13.77
C LYS A 48 12.28 -3.52 -12.30
N ALA A 49 11.13 -2.92 -11.96
CA ALA A 49 10.50 -3.03 -10.66
C ALA A 49 9.22 -3.86 -10.77
N THR A 50 9.26 -5.12 -10.33
CA THR A 50 8.09 -6.01 -10.34
C THR A 50 7.30 -5.82 -9.05
N LEU A 51 6.07 -5.34 -9.16
CA LEU A 51 5.22 -5.04 -8.01
C LEU A 51 4.30 -6.20 -7.66
N VAL A 52 4.32 -6.62 -6.40
CA VAL A 52 3.36 -7.56 -5.83
C VAL A 52 2.52 -6.82 -4.80
N THR A 53 1.21 -6.77 -5.03
CA THR A 53 0.29 -5.98 -4.19
C THR A 53 -0.46 -6.86 -3.21
N GLY A 54 -0.56 -6.42 -1.93
CA GLY A 54 -1.24 -7.20 -0.90
C GLY A 54 -1.46 -6.46 0.41
N ALA A 55 -1.84 -7.19 1.46
CA ALA A 55 -1.94 -6.68 2.81
C ALA A 55 -0.56 -6.67 3.51
N THR A 56 -0.24 -5.61 4.24
CA THR A 56 1.03 -5.46 4.97
C THR A 56 1.31 -6.65 5.88
N GLY A 57 0.34 -7.11 6.67
CA GLY A 57 0.52 -8.25 7.57
C GLY A 57 0.75 -9.59 6.86
N LYS A 58 0.23 -9.76 5.63
CA LYS A 58 0.55 -10.94 4.80
C LYS A 58 1.98 -10.88 4.28
N PHE A 59 2.46 -9.70 3.88
CA PHE A 59 3.84 -9.54 3.45
C PHE A 59 4.82 -9.83 4.57
N HIS A 60 4.55 -9.40 5.82
CA HIS A 60 5.36 -9.79 6.95
C HIS A 60 5.50 -11.31 7.04
N ALA A 61 4.38 -12.05 7.04
CA ALA A 61 4.40 -13.50 7.12
C ALA A 61 5.14 -14.15 5.93
N GLN A 62 4.98 -13.63 4.71
CA GLN A 62 5.67 -14.12 3.53
C GLN A 62 7.18 -13.89 3.60
N ILE A 63 7.62 -12.69 4.01
CA ILE A 63 9.04 -12.31 4.13
C ILE A 63 9.74 -13.19 5.16
N VAL A 64 9.15 -13.37 6.34
CA VAL A 64 9.68 -14.24 7.40
C VAL A 64 9.80 -15.71 6.93
N ASN A 65 8.90 -16.15 6.04
CA ASN A 65 8.95 -17.48 5.42
C ASN A 65 9.78 -17.52 4.11
N GLY A 66 10.61 -16.52 3.83
CA GLY A 66 11.59 -16.55 2.73
C GLY A 66 11.03 -16.15 1.36
N ALA A 67 9.90 -15.44 1.29
CA ALA A 67 9.39 -14.92 0.01
C ALA A 67 10.42 -13.99 -0.64
N PRO A 68 10.56 -14.04 -1.98
CA PRO A 68 11.66 -13.40 -2.69
C PRO A 68 11.42 -11.90 -2.96
N PHE A 69 11.14 -11.13 -1.92
CA PHE A 69 11.02 -9.68 -2.03
C PHE A 69 12.33 -8.97 -1.69
N ASP A 70 12.62 -7.90 -2.42
CA ASP A 70 13.80 -7.06 -2.22
C ASP A 70 13.47 -5.80 -1.44
N VAL A 71 12.25 -5.27 -1.61
CA VAL A 71 11.76 -4.06 -0.91
C VAL A 71 10.34 -4.29 -0.39
N LEU A 72 10.03 -3.74 0.77
CA LEU A 72 8.67 -3.63 1.29
C LEU A 72 8.25 -2.15 1.36
N LEU A 73 7.13 -1.82 0.74
CA LEU A 73 6.39 -0.57 0.93
C LEU A 73 5.15 -0.90 1.79
N ALA A 74 5.27 -0.75 3.10
CA ALA A 74 4.23 -1.08 4.06
C ALA A 74 3.18 0.03 4.19
N ALA A 75 2.01 -0.29 4.71
CA ALA A 75 0.99 0.71 5.08
C ALA A 75 1.03 1.08 6.57
N ASP A 76 2.05 0.63 7.29
CA ASP A 76 2.37 1.00 8.68
C ASP A 76 3.89 1.20 8.84
N ASP A 77 4.31 1.63 10.02
CA ASP A 77 5.71 1.74 10.45
C ASP A 77 6.13 0.58 11.37
N ASP A 78 5.18 -0.13 11.96
CA ASP A 78 5.43 -1.25 12.86
C ASP A 78 5.99 -2.49 12.15
N THR A 79 5.43 -2.83 10.99
CA THR A 79 5.87 -4.00 10.21
C THR A 79 7.31 -3.88 9.72
N PRO A 80 7.75 -2.77 9.09
CA PRO A 80 9.15 -2.54 8.76
C PRO A 80 10.07 -2.57 9.99
N ALA A 81 9.67 -1.92 11.10
CA ALA A 81 10.42 -1.93 12.35
C ALA A 81 10.57 -3.36 12.93
N LYS A 82 9.54 -4.19 12.79
CA LYS A 82 9.58 -5.59 13.23
C LYS A 82 10.54 -6.40 12.36
N LEU A 83 10.50 -6.25 11.04
CA LEU A 83 11.42 -6.92 10.11
C LEU A 83 12.88 -6.54 10.35
N GLU A 84 13.16 -5.27 10.71
CA GLU A 84 14.50 -4.83 11.13
C GLU A 84 14.97 -5.59 12.38
N ARG A 85 14.12 -5.63 13.43
CA ARG A 85 14.46 -6.34 14.68
C ARG A 85 14.65 -7.84 14.49
N GLU A 86 13.92 -8.44 13.55
CA GLU A 86 13.97 -9.87 13.23
C GLU A 86 15.11 -10.23 12.25
N GLY A 87 15.87 -9.23 11.74
CA GLY A 87 17.00 -9.44 10.83
C GLY A 87 16.59 -9.71 9.38
N HIS A 88 15.32 -9.48 9.02
CA HIS A 88 14.81 -9.63 7.66
C HIS A 88 14.93 -8.37 6.79
N ALA A 89 15.33 -7.24 7.38
CA ALA A 89 15.56 -5.99 6.68
C ALA A 89 16.99 -5.50 6.88
N THR A 90 17.46 -4.65 5.96
CA THR A 90 18.80 -4.04 5.98
C THR A 90 18.69 -2.54 5.67
N GLY A 91 19.56 -1.74 6.28
CA GLY A 91 19.50 -0.29 6.16
C GLY A 91 18.32 0.35 6.91
N PRO A 92 18.27 1.68 6.98
CA PRO A 92 17.23 2.39 7.70
C PRO A 92 15.91 2.36 6.94
N ARG A 93 14.81 2.10 7.66
CA ARG A 93 13.48 2.37 7.13
C ARG A 93 13.21 3.87 7.09
N PHE A 94 12.31 4.29 6.23
CA PHE A 94 11.87 5.68 6.15
C PHE A 94 10.38 5.80 5.81
N THR A 95 9.74 6.83 6.36
CA THR A 95 8.33 7.12 6.07
C THR A 95 8.22 7.74 4.66
N TYR A 96 7.57 7.05 3.74
CA TYR A 96 7.36 7.52 2.37
C TYR A 96 6.00 8.21 2.17
N ALA A 97 5.02 7.95 3.07
CA ALA A 97 3.69 8.57 3.01
C ALA A 97 2.99 8.55 4.38
N ILE A 98 2.01 9.43 4.53
CA ILE A 98 1.01 9.38 5.60
C ILE A 98 -0.35 9.10 4.98
N GLY A 99 -0.94 7.98 5.34
CA GLY A 99 -2.24 7.55 4.84
C GLY A 99 -3.39 8.40 5.37
N ARG A 100 -4.44 8.53 4.58
CA ARG A 100 -5.69 9.18 4.99
C ARG A 100 -6.86 8.23 4.80
N LEU A 101 -7.62 8.04 5.87
CA LEU A 101 -8.81 7.18 5.88
C LEU A 101 -10.03 7.96 5.39
N VAL A 102 -10.87 7.30 4.59
CA VAL A 102 -12.14 7.85 4.09
C VAL A 102 -13.25 6.83 4.29
N LEU A 103 -14.37 7.26 4.86
CA LEU A 103 -15.62 6.53 4.71
C LEU A 103 -16.19 6.90 3.35
N TRP A 104 -16.36 5.96 2.45
CA TRP A 104 -16.75 6.18 1.06
C TRP A 104 -17.90 5.29 0.63
N SER A 105 -18.71 5.80 -0.28
CA SER A 105 -19.74 5.06 -1.03
C SER A 105 -19.66 5.41 -2.50
N ALA A 106 -19.91 4.42 -3.37
CA ALA A 106 -20.08 4.67 -4.80
C ALA A 106 -21.38 5.43 -5.11
N THR A 107 -22.35 5.42 -4.17
CA THR A 107 -23.62 6.14 -4.32
C THR A 107 -23.44 7.61 -3.93
N PRO A 108 -23.73 8.56 -4.84
CA PRO A 108 -23.70 9.99 -4.52
C PRO A 108 -24.65 10.34 -3.36
N GLY A 109 -24.17 11.15 -2.40
CA GLY A 109 -24.97 11.65 -1.30
C GLY A 109 -25.29 10.66 -0.17
N LEU A 110 -24.87 9.39 -0.26
CA LEU A 110 -25.10 8.42 0.81
C LEU A 110 -24.24 8.74 2.05
N VAL A 111 -22.98 9.05 1.84
CA VAL A 111 -22.06 9.50 2.89
C VAL A 111 -22.00 11.01 2.89
N ASP A 112 -22.39 11.62 4.01
CA ASP A 112 -22.30 13.06 4.25
C ASP A 112 -20.89 13.48 4.70
N GLY A 113 -20.64 14.79 4.71
CA GLY A 113 -19.31 15.32 4.97
C GLY A 113 -18.82 15.18 6.43
N ASP A 114 -19.64 14.68 7.34
CA ASP A 114 -19.33 14.47 8.76
C ASP A 114 -19.49 13.01 9.21
N GLY A 115 -19.85 12.10 8.30
CA GLY A 115 -20.01 10.67 8.57
C GLY A 115 -21.24 10.31 9.39
N ALA A 116 -22.25 11.19 9.50
CA ALA A 116 -23.46 10.98 10.29
C ALA A 116 -24.25 9.73 9.85
N VAL A 117 -24.05 9.26 8.61
CA VAL A 117 -24.61 8.00 8.09
C VAL A 117 -24.29 6.81 9.00
N LEU A 118 -23.11 6.77 9.65
CA LEU A 118 -22.73 5.71 10.60
C LEU A 118 -23.65 5.67 11.80
N LYS A 119 -24.09 6.83 12.30
CA LYS A 119 -25.02 6.95 13.42
C LYS A 119 -26.45 6.66 12.99
N ARG A 120 -26.89 7.15 11.83
CA ARG A 120 -28.22 6.87 11.29
C ARG A 120 -28.41 5.41 10.97
N GLY A 121 -27.37 4.73 10.48
CA GLY A 121 -27.42 3.30 10.19
C GLY A 121 -28.27 2.96 8.96
N SER A 122 -28.46 3.89 8.03
CA SER A 122 -29.24 3.73 6.80
C SER A 122 -28.51 2.94 5.72
N PHE A 123 -27.88 1.81 6.10
CA PHE A 123 -27.19 0.87 5.23
C PHE A 123 -27.25 -0.54 5.87
N ARG A 124 -27.07 -1.58 5.06
CA ARG A 124 -27.03 -2.98 5.51
C ARG A 124 -25.61 -3.44 5.79
N HIS A 125 -24.67 -3.12 4.90
CA HIS A 125 -23.30 -3.59 4.95
C HIS A 125 -22.32 -2.42 4.92
N ILE A 126 -21.23 -2.56 5.68
CA ILE A 126 -20.08 -1.66 5.66
C ILE A 126 -18.81 -2.47 5.45
N ALA A 127 -18.06 -2.13 4.39
CA ALA A 127 -16.81 -2.79 4.09
C ALA A 127 -15.68 -2.23 4.96
N VAL A 128 -14.91 -3.14 5.58
CA VAL A 128 -13.74 -2.83 6.43
C VAL A 128 -12.62 -3.78 6.05
N ALA A 129 -11.40 -3.29 5.88
CA ALA A 129 -10.26 -4.19 5.71
C ALA A 129 -10.01 -4.96 7.02
N ASN A 130 -9.55 -6.21 6.91
CA ASN A 130 -9.27 -7.03 8.08
C ASN A 130 -8.23 -6.33 8.98
N PRO A 131 -8.58 -5.90 10.21
CA PRO A 131 -7.69 -5.12 11.06
C PRO A 131 -6.45 -5.88 11.53
N ARG A 132 -6.45 -7.22 11.46
CA ARG A 132 -5.27 -8.04 11.77
C ARG A 132 -4.23 -8.06 10.65
N LEU A 133 -4.60 -7.65 9.44
CA LEU A 133 -3.76 -7.76 8.24
C LEU A 133 -3.48 -6.41 7.59
N ALA A 134 -4.37 -5.43 7.80
CA ALA A 134 -4.37 -4.17 7.08
C ALA A 134 -4.45 -2.97 8.02
N PRO A 135 -3.44 -2.07 8.02
CA PRO A 135 -3.41 -0.88 8.88
C PRO A 135 -4.62 0.05 8.70
N TYR A 136 -5.13 0.18 7.49
CA TYR A 136 -6.38 0.92 7.24
C TYR A 136 -7.61 0.28 7.91
N GLY A 137 -7.62 -1.04 8.06
CA GLY A 137 -8.65 -1.76 8.82
C GLY A 137 -8.56 -1.46 10.30
N GLN A 138 -7.35 -1.40 10.86
CA GLN A 138 -7.12 -0.98 12.24
C GLN A 138 -7.60 0.45 12.47
N ALA A 139 -7.19 1.40 11.62
CA ALA A 139 -7.64 2.79 11.69
C ALA A 139 -9.16 2.93 11.59
N ALA A 140 -9.83 2.10 10.77
CA ALA A 140 -11.29 2.06 10.70
C ALA A 140 -11.91 1.58 12.02
N MET A 141 -11.34 0.55 12.65
CA MET A 141 -11.81 0.05 13.95
C MET A 141 -11.58 1.08 15.07
N GLU A 142 -10.45 1.76 15.09
CA GLU A 142 -10.16 2.85 16.02
C GLU A 142 -11.17 4.00 15.85
N THR A 143 -11.45 4.40 14.60
CA THR A 143 -12.48 5.41 14.29
C THR A 143 -13.84 5.00 14.81
N LEU A 144 -14.27 3.77 14.56
CA LEU A 144 -15.57 3.27 15.04
C LEU A 144 -15.61 3.17 16.57
N ALA A 145 -14.51 2.81 17.21
CA ALA A 145 -14.39 2.77 18.66
C ALA A 145 -14.47 4.19 19.26
N ALA A 146 -13.74 5.15 18.70
CA ALA A 146 -13.79 6.56 19.13
C ALA A 146 -15.20 7.18 19.00
N LEU A 147 -15.97 6.72 18.01
CA LEU A 147 -17.37 7.13 17.82
C LEU A 147 -18.38 6.34 18.67
N GLY A 148 -17.95 5.31 19.40
CA GLY A 148 -18.82 4.42 20.18
C GLY A 148 -19.70 3.51 19.31
N LEU A 149 -19.28 3.21 18.07
CA LEU A 149 -20.10 2.51 17.07
C LEU A 149 -19.59 1.09 16.74
N ALA A 150 -18.41 0.71 17.20
CA ALA A 150 -17.76 -0.55 16.81
C ALA A 150 -18.66 -1.78 17.03
N GLU A 151 -19.18 -1.98 18.23
CA GLU A 151 -20.00 -3.15 18.55
C GLU A 151 -21.36 -3.14 17.83
N ARG A 152 -21.98 -1.97 17.72
CA ARG A 152 -23.27 -1.82 17.03
C ARG A 152 -23.17 -2.15 15.53
N LEU A 153 -22.05 -1.80 14.89
CA LEU A 153 -21.87 -1.97 13.46
C LEU A 153 -21.18 -3.30 13.09
N ARG A 154 -20.57 -4.00 14.06
CA ARG A 154 -19.89 -5.29 13.84
C ARG A 154 -20.71 -6.32 13.03
N PRO A 155 -22.02 -6.50 13.30
CA PRO A 155 -22.83 -7.46 12.52
C PRO A 155 -23.01 -7.09 11.04
N ARG A 156 -22.67 -5.85 10.67
CA ARG A 156 -22.79 -5.33 9.30
C ARG A 156 -21.45 -5.35 8.53
N PHE A 157 -20.38 -5.82 9.14
CA PHE A 157 -19.05 -5.79 8.52
C PHE A 157 -18.95 -6.81 7.39
N VAL A 158 -18.47 -6.32 6.24
CA VAL A 158 -17.93 -7.13 5.16
C VAL A 158 -16.41 -6.95 5.20
N LEU A 159 -15.69 -8.01 5.57
CA LEU A 159 -14.25 -7.93 5.75
C LEU A 159 -13.51 -8.19 4.44
N GLY A 160 -12.78 -7.18 3.97
CA GLY A 160 -11.79 -7.33 2.91
C GLY A 160 -10.44 -7.80 3.47
N GLU A 161 -9.74 -8.64 2.73
CA GLU A 161 -8.40 -9.09 3.11
C GLU A 161 -7.40 -7.92 3.18
N ASN A 162 -7.57 -6.95 2.29
CA ASN A 162 -6.78 -5.73 2.20
C ASN A 162 -7.67 -4.56 1.77
N ILE A 163 -7.09 -3.36 1.73
CA ILE A 163 -7.86 -2.15 1.44
C ILE A 163 -8.33 -2.06 -0.03
N ALA A 164 -7.67 -2.74 -0.97
CA ALA A 164 -8.12 -2.79 -2.36
C ALA A 164 -9.38 -3.65 -2.51
N GLN A 165 -9.43 -4.81 -1.85
CA GLN A 165 -10.64 -5.64 -1.82
C GLN A 165 -11.79 -4.93 -1.11
N THR A 166 -11.49 -4.20 -0.03
CA THR A 166 -12.49 -3.38 0.69
C THR A 166 -13.10 -2.34 -0.24
N HIS A 167 -12.26 -1.60 -0.98
CA HIS A 167 -12.73 -0.64 -1.99
C HIS A 167 -13.59 -1.33 -3.06
N GLN A 168 -13.17 -2.51 -3.54
CA GLN A 168 -13.91 -3.27 -4.55
C GLN A 168 -15.30 -3.70 -4.07
N PHE A 169 -15.45 -4.09 -2.80
CA PHE A 169 -16.77 -4.42 -2.24
C PHE A 169 -17.74 -3.23 -2.29
N VAL A 170 -17.25 -2.02 -2.06
CA VAL A 170 -18.08 -0.82 -2.16
C VAL A 170 -18.34 -0.45 -3.62
N ALA A 171 -17.32 -0.46 -4.46
CA ALA A 171 -17.43 -0.13 -5.89
C ALA A 171 -18.37 -1.05 -6.66
N SER A 172 -18.44 -2.33 -6.25
CA SER A 172 -19.32 -3.34 -6.86
C SER A 172 -20.72 -3.42 -6.21
N GLY A 173 -21.00 -2.64 -5.17
CA GLY A 173 -22.28 -2.65 -4.45
C GLY A 173 -22.47 -3.82 -3.47
N ASN A 174 -21.44 -4.63 -3.21
CA ASN A 174 -21.48 -5.68 -2.18
C ASN A 174 -21.53 -5.12 -0.76
N ALA A 175 -21.13 -3.86 -0.59
CA ALA A 175 -21.40 -3.04 0.59
C ALA A 175 -21.79 -1.65 0.13
N GLU A 176 -22.76 -1.03 0.82
CA GLU A 176 -23.23 0.30 0.45
C GLU A 176 -22.18 1.40 0.69
N LEU A 177 -21.33 1.20 1.69
CA LEU A 177 -20.23 2.08 2.04
C LEU A 177 -19.10 1.28 2.69
N GLY A 178 -17.94 1.90 2.84
CA GLY A 178 -16.79 1.27 3.51
C GLY A 178 -15.67 2.24 3.82
N PHE A 179 -14.76 1.81 4.68
CA PHE A 179 -13.54 2.55 4.96
C PHE A 179 -12.46 2.20 3.94
N VAL A 180 -12.00 3.21 3.20
CA VAL A 180 -11.02 3.07 2.11
C VAL A 180 -9.87 4.08 2.28
N ALA A 181 -8.80 3.91 1.50
CA ALA A 181 -7.73 4.91 1.46
C ALA A 181 -8.14 6.08 0.55
N LEU A 182 -7.83 7.31 0.95
CA LEU A 182 -8.12 8.49 0.13
C LEU A 182 -7.51 8.35 -1.29
N ALA A 183 -6.32 7.78 -1.40
CA ALA A 183 -5.63 7.57 -2.68
C ALA A 183 -6.41 6.68 -3.67
N GLN A 184 -7.37 5.87 -3.20
CA GLN A 184 -8.18 5.00 -4.07
C GLN A 184 -9.37 5.73 -4.69
N VAL A 185 -9.84 6.79 -4.06
CA VAL A 185 -11.07 7.52 -4.43
C VAL A 185 -10.84 8.98 -4.73
N ALA A 186 -9.61 9.47 -4.56
CA ALA A 186 -9.25 10.86 -4.83
C ALA A 186 -9.03 11.10 -6.33
N LYS A 187 -9.58 12.21 -6.80
CA LYS A 187 -9.26 12.82 -8.08
C LYS A 187 -8.99 14.32 -7.82
N ASP A 188 -7.84 14.81 -8.25
CA ASP A 188 -7.42 16.21 -8.08
C ASP A 188 -7.51 16.71 -6.62
N GLY A 189 -7.11 15.84 -5.66
CA GLY A 189 -7.08 16.15 -4.23
C GLY A 189 -8.44 16.13 -3.52
N ARG A 190 -9.51 15.76 -4.20
CA ARG A 190 -10.89 15.65 -3.67
C ARG A 190 -11.42 14.23 -3.89
N ILE A 191 -12.50 13.87 -3.20
CA ILE A 191 -13.23 12.63 -3.51
C ILE A 191 -13.84 12.82 -4.91
N GLY A 192 -13.49 11.93 -5.83
CA GLY A 192 -13.87 11.99 -7.24
C GLY A 192 -15.32 11.58 -7.46
N GLU A 193 -15.57 10.29 -7.48
CA GLU A 193 -16.91 9.72 -7.71
C GLU A 193 -17.55 9.27 -6.39
N GLY A 194 -18.89 9.23 -6.37
CA GLY A 194 -19.66 8.82 -5.20
C GLY A 194 -19.80 9.92 -4.15
N SER A 195 -19.70 9.51 -2.88
CA SER A 195 -19.75 10.40 -1.72
C SER A 195 -18.85 9.90 -0.62
N GLY A 196 -18.36 10.78 0.25
CA GLY A 196 -17.47 10.33 1.31
C GLY A 196 -17.15 11.39 2.35
N TRP A 197 -16.68 10.88 3.47
CA TRP A 197 -16.20 11.64 4.62
C TRP A 197 -14.73 11.31 4.86
N ILE A 198 -13.87 12.31 4.74
CA ILE A 198 -12.47 12.16 5.13
C ILE A 198 -12.43 12.12 6.64
N VAL A 199 -12.01 10.97 7.19
CA VAL A 199 -11.99 10.76 8.64
C VAL A 199 -11.00 11.72 9.28
N PRO A 200 -11.43 12.48 10.31
CA PRO A 200 -10.53 13.35 11.07
C PRO A 200 -9.40 12.58 11.74
N ALA A 201 -8.19 13.11 11.67
CA ALA A 201 -6.96 12.45 12.14
C ALA A 201 -6.98 12.10 13.65
N GLN A 202 -7.79 12.79 14.45
CA GLN A 202 -7.91 12.52 15.89
C GLN A 202 -8.76 11.28 16.22
N LEU A 203 -9.43 10.66 15.25
CA LEU A 203 -10.26 9.48 15.46
C LEU A 203 -9.51 8.15 15.30
N HIS A 204 -8.26 8.19 14.85
CA HIS A 204 -7.38 7.02 14.72
C HIS A 204 -5.92 7.41 14.84
N GLN A 205 -5.05 6.44 15.06
CA GLN A 205 -3.60 6.68 15.02
C GLN A 205 -3.15 7.06 13.60
N PRO A 206 -2.08 7.87 13.45
CA PRO A 206 -1.54 8.21 12.13
C PRO A 206 -1.15 6.95 11.35
N ILE A 207 -1.62 6.83 10.11
CA ILE A 207 -1.28 5.72 9.22
C ILE A 207 0.08 6.06 8.57
N ARG A 208 1.18 5.94 9.33
CA ARG A 208 2.54 6.13 8.82
C ARG A 208 2.90 4.95 7.94
N GLN A 209 3.42 5.22 6.77
CA GLN A 209 3.74 4.18 5.79
C GLN A 209 5.23 4.20 5.55
N ASP A 210 5.91 3.17 6.02
CA ASP A 210 7.36 3.06 5.91
C ASP A 210 7.77 2.10 4.80
N ALA A 211 8.88 2.45 4.15
CA ALA A 211 9.61 1.62 3.22
C ALA A 211 10.84 1.04 3.89
N VAL A 212 11.21 -0.19 3.51
CA VAL A 212 12.44 -0.83 3.98
C VAL A 212 13.03 -1.72 2.89
N LEU A 213 14.36 -1.71 2.78
CA LEU A 213 15.12 -2.66 1.98
C LEU A 213 15.20 -3.99 2.77
N LEU A 214 14.81 -5.09 2.15
CA LEU A 214 14.87 -6.40 2.76
C LEU A 214 16.28 -7.00 2.63
N ALA A 215 16.63 -7.90 3.55
CA ALA A 215 17.97 -8.49 3.60
C ALA A 215 18.36 -9.17 2.29
N ARG A 216 17.38 -9.73 1.56
CA ARG A 216 17.59 -10.34 0.25
C ARG A 216 17.98 -9.32 -0.83
N GLY A 217 17.42 -8.13 -0.80
CA GLY A 217 17.69 -7.06 -1.79
C GLY A 217 19.02 -6.32 -1.58
N ARG A 218 19.81 -6.71 -0.56
CA ARG A 218 21.07 -6.00 -0.22
C ARG A 218 22.06 -5.92 -1.38
N ASP A 219 22.17 -6.99 -2.12
CA ASP A 219 23.18 -7.17 -3.16
C ASP A 219 22.58 -7.11 -4.59
N ASN A 220 21.34 -6.63 -4.71
CA ASN A 220 20.62 -6.50 -5.97
C ASN A 220 20.85 -5.13 -6.63
#